data_0301c79cd3cf44ab23bac38aa28f0f1f
#
_entry.id   0301c79cd3cf44ab23bac38aa28f0f1f
#
_cell.length_a   1.000
_cell.length_b   1.000
_cell.length_c   1.000
_cell.angle_alpha   90.00
_cell.angle_beta   90.00
_cell.angle_gamma   90.00
#
_symmetry.space_group_name_H-M   'P 1'
#
loop_
_entity.id
_entity.type
_entity.pdbx_description
1 polymer ?
#
loop_
_entity_poly.entity_id
_entity_poly.type
_entity_poly.pdbx_seq_one_letter_code
_entity_poly.pdbx_strand_id
1 'polypeptide(L)'
;SNELEHDFLWRHYIALPEKGKFSVFNRTHYENVLITKVHPEYIINERIPGIDTMEDVTDEFWTNRYESINAFEKHITTNGVIVIKFFLHLSKEEQRQRLLRRLETEKHNWKFSPGDLAERELWDKYQDCYEDILNKTSKEHAPWFVIPADNKETARYIVAKTILDELNKYEFHYPELEEKIKDNIKMYHDKLSSEK
;
A
#
# COMPACT_ATOMS: atom_id res chain seq x y z
N SER A 1 11.41 -6.78 -18.09
CA SER A 1 11.75 -6.92 -16.65
C SER A 1 11.15 -8.22 -16.15
N ASN A 2 11.74 -8.85 -15.15
CA ASN A 2 11.20 -10.11 -14.58
C ASN A 2 9.73 -9.96 -14.12
N GLU A 3 9.33 -8.78 -13.68
CA GLU A 3 7.95 -8.49 -13.25
C GLU A 3 6.94 -8.59 -14.40
N LEU A 4 7.34 -8.29 -15.64
CA LEU A 4 6.47 -8.39 -16.83
C LEU A 4 6.27 -9.84 -17.33
N GLU A 5 7.00 -10.80 -16.77
CA GLU A 5 6.80 -12.24 -17.05
C GLU A 5 5.76 -12.88 -16.12
N HIS A 6 5.21 -12.09 -15.20
CA HIS A 6 4.20 -12.51 -14.22
C HIS A 6 2.97 -11.60 -14.27
N ASP A 7 1.88 -12.01 -13.63
CA ASP A 7 0.71 -11.16 -13.47
C ASP A 7 1.00 -9.94 -12.56
N PHE A 8 0.16 -8.92 -12.64
CA PHE A 8 0.38 -7.65 -11.95
C PHE A 8 0.33 -7.72 -10.42
N LEU A 9 -0.17 -8.80 -9.82
CA LEU A 9 -0.22 -9.01 -8.37
C LEU A 9 0.99 -9.77 -7.84
N TRP A 10 1.70 -10.51 -8.69
CA TRP A 10 2.80 -11.39 -8.27
C TRP A 10 3.84 -10.67 -7.41
N ARG A 11 4.32 -9.50 -7.82
CA ARG A 11 5.33 -8.72 -7.07
C ARG A 11 4.87 -8.32 -5.67
N HIS A 12 3.56 -8.15 -5.49
CA HIS A 12 2.97 -7.80 -4.20
C HIS A 12 2.75 -9.04 -3.34
N TYR A 13 2.39 -10.16 -3.96
CA TYR A 13 2.20 -11.42 -3.27
C TYR A 13 3.49 -11.91 -2.61
N ILE A 14 4.61 -11.90 -3.34
CA ILE A 14 5.91 -12.34 -2.81
C ILE A 14 6.48 -11.40 -1.73
N ALA A 15 5.97 -10.16 -1.63
CA ALA A 15 6.36 -9.18 -0.63
C ALA A 15 5.46 -9.18 0.62
N LEU A 16 4.48 -10.08 0.68
CA LEU A 16 3.60 -10.19 1.86
C LEU A 16 4.43 -10.58 3.10
N PRO A 17 4.07 -10.08 4.29
CA PRO A 17 4.78 -10.40 5.51
C PRO A 17 4.55 -11.85 5.93
N GLU A 18 5.53 -12.42 6.60
CA GLU A 18 5.35 -13.64 7.36
C GLU A 18 4.33 -13.44 8.50
N LYS A 19 3.75 -14.53 9.01
CA LYS A 19 2.84 -14.46 10.16
C LYS A 19 3.51 -13.80 11.36
N GLY A 20 2.78 -12.88 12.00
CA GLY A 20 3.29 -12.12 13.14
C GLY A 20 4.22 -10.95 12.77
N LYS A 21 4.40 -10.66 11.49
CA LYS A 21 5.22 -9.53 11.01
C LYS A 21 4.38 -8.47 10.31
N PHE A 22 4.97 -7.28 10.13
CA PHE A 22 4.40 -6.15 9.42
C PHE A 22 5.13 -5.89 8.11
N SER A 23 4.39 -5.52 7.08
CA SER A 23 4.92 -4.91 5.87
C SER A 23 4.21 -3.59 5.58
N VAL A 24 4.95 -2.60 5.10
CA VAL A 24 4.41 -1.32 4.65
C VAL A 24 4.68 -1.20 3.15
N PHE A 25 3.61 -1.15 2.38
CA PHE A 25 3.69 -0.95 0.94
C PHE A 25 3.58 0.55 0.64
N ASN A 26 4.68 1.16 0.24
CA ASN A 26 4.69 2.48 -0.37
C ASN A 26 4.74 2.31 -1.88
N ARG A 27 3.68 2.73 -2.58
CA ARG A 27 3.33 2.30 -3.93
C ARG A 27 2.86 0.83 -3.93
N THR A 28 1.62 0.61 -4.34
CA THR A 28 0.94 -0.66 -4.12
C THR A 28 0.40 -1.23 -5.43
N HIS A 29 -0.22 -2.41 -5.37
CA HIS A 29 -0.92 -3.02 -6.51
C HIS A 29 -2.02 -2.12 -7.11
N TYR A 30 -2.46 -1.09 -6.39
CA TYR A 30 -3.41 -0.10 -6.89
C TYR A 30 -2.85 0.80 -8.00
N GLU A 31 -1.52 0.88 -8.17
CA GLU A 31 -0.94 1.56 -9.34
C GLU A 31 -1.37 0.91 -10.66
N ASN A 32 -1.68 -0.38 -10.64
CA ASN A 32 -2.18 -1.11 -11.81
C ASN A 32 -3.64 -0.80 -12.18
N VAL A 33 -4.33 0.04 -11.41
CA VAL A 33 -5.65 0.62 -11.71
C VAL A 33 -5.66 2.13 -11.53
N LEU A 34 -4.55 2.74 -11.15
CA LEU A 34 -4.36 4.18 -11.05
C LEU A 34 -3.54 4.69 -12.25
N ILE A 35 -2.23 4.38 -12.25
CA ILE A 35 -1.31 4.83 -13.29
C ILE A 35 -1.74 4.28 -14.66
N THR A 36 -2.12 3.02 -14.72
CA THR A 36 -2.55 2.38 -15.97
C THR A 36 -3.91 2.87 -16.48
N LYS A 37 -4.79 3.44 -15.63
CA LYS A 37 -6.01 4.13 -16.11
C LYS A 37 -5.70 5.53 -16.63
N VAL A 38 -4.73 6.20 -16.06
CA VAL A 38 -4.27 7.50 -16.56
C VAL A 38 -3.47 7.34 -17.85
N HIS A 39 -2.65 6.30 -17.95
CA HIS A 39 -1.76 5.94 -19.06
C HIS A 39 -2.06 4.51 -19.53
N PRO A 40 -3.20 4.29 -20.21
CA PRO A 40 -3.66 2.93 -20.54
C PRO A 40 -2.76 2.22 -21.55
N GLU A 41 -1.91 2.93 -22.28
CA GLU A 41 -0.89 2.36 -23.16
C GLU A 41 0.10 1.43 -22.42
N TYR A 42 0.24 1.55 -21.09
CA TYR A 42 1.09 0.65 -20.32
C TYR A 42 0.52 -0.76 -20.20
N ILE A 43 -0.82 -0.94 -20.36
CA ILE A 43 -1.47 -2.25 -20.31
C ILE A 43 -0.98 -3.16 -21.45
N ILE A 44 -0.75 -2.61 -22.63
CA ILE A 44 -0.27 -3.37 -23.81
C ILE A 44 1.07 -4.05 -23.51
N ASN A 45 1.91 -3.45 -22.66
CA ASN A 45 3.20 -4.01 -22.28
C ASN A 45 3.07 -5.22 -21.32
N GLU A 46 1.90 -5.43 -20.71
CA GLU A 46 1.65 -6.56 -19.81
C GLU A 46 1.41 -7.87 -20.55
N ARG A 47 1.19 -7.83 -21.88
CA ARG A 47 0.99 -9.01 -22.75
C ARG A 47 -0.16 -9.91 -22.30
N ILE A 48 -1.27 -9.31 -21.90
CA ILE A 48 -2.46 -10.03 -21.46
C ILE A 48 -3.12 -10.65 -22.71
N PRO A 49 -3.43 -11.95 -22.72
CA PRO A 49 -4.09 -12.57 -23.86
C PRO A 49 -5.41 -11.88 -24.24
N GLY A 50 -5.54 -11.48 -25.49
CA GLY A 50 -6.72 -10.78 -26.00
C GLY A 50 -6.73 -9.26 -25.76
N ILE A 51 -5.61 -8.69 -25.27
CA ILE A 51 -5.41 -7.25 -25.10
C ILE A 51 -4.16 -6.85 -25.91
N ASP A 52 -4.36 -6.63 -27.20
CA ASP A 52 -3.29 -6.30 -28.13
C ASP A 52 -3.28 -4.81 -28.51
N THR A 53 -4.43 -4.15 -28.39
CA THR A 53 -4.63 -2.75 -28.77
C THR A 53 -5.34 -1.97 -27.66
N MET A 54 -5.36 -0.64 -27.79
CA MET A 54 -6.07 0.23 -26.83
C MET A 54 -7.59 0.04 -26.88
N GLU A 55 -8.14 -0.47 -27.97
CA GLU A 55 -9.57 -0.73 -28.12
C GLU A 55 -10.02 -1.94 -27.28
N ASP A 56 -9.08 -2.83 -26.95
CA ASP A 56 -9.33 -4.02 -26.11
C ASP A 56 -9.37 -3.65 -24.61
N VAL A 57 -8.87 -2.47 -24.23
CA VAL A 57 -8.87 -1.97 -22.84
C VAL A 57 -10.22 -1.34 -22.51
N THR A 58 -11.24 -2.18 -22.40
CA THR A 58 -12.65 -1.81 -22.19
C THR A 58 -13.00 -1.59 -20.71
N ASP A 59 -14.22 -1.13 -20.42
CA ASP A 59 -14.75 -1.05 -19.06
C ASP A 59 -14.84 -2.42 -18.38
N GLU A 60 -15.08 -3.47 -19.15
CA GLU A 60 -15.05 -4.85 -18.66
C GLU A 60 -13.65 -5.26 -18.20
N PHE A 61 -12.61 -4.89 -18.96
CA PHE A 61 -11.21 -5.09 -18.55
C PHE A 61 -10.94 -4.48 -17.18
N TRP A 62 -11.35 -3.22 -16.95
CA TRP A 62 -11.17 -2.55 -15.68
C TRP A 62 -11.98 -3.18 -14.55
N THR A 63 -13.20 -3.62 -14.84
CA THR A 63 -14.03 -4.33 -13.86
C THR A 63 -13.36 -5.61 -13.38
N ASN A 64 -12.89 -6.44 -14.32
CA ASN A 64 -12.16 -7.68 -14.02
C ASN A 64 -10.89 -7.42 -13.22
N ARG A 65 -10.18 -6.30 -13.48
CA ARG A 65 -8.99 -5.92 -12.72
C ARG A 65 -9.30 -5.53 -11.29
N TYR A 66 -10.37 -4.78 -11.05
CA TYR A 66 -10.84 -4.49 -9.69
C TYR A 66 -11.31 -5.74 -8.95
N GLU A 67 -11.98 -6.65 -9.63
CA GLU A 67 -12.39 -7.94 -9.05
C GLU A 67 -11.17 -8.78 -8.66
N SER A 68 -10.14 -8.83 -9.48
CA SER A 68 -8.88 -9.52 -9.17
C SER A 68 -8.20 -8.95 -7.92
N ILE A 69 -8.17 -7.62 -7.77
CA ILE A 69 -7.64 -6.96 -6.57
C ILE A 69 -8.48 -7.32 -5.34
N ASN A 70 -9.80 -7.22 -5.43
CA ASN A 70 -10.70 -7.56 -4.34
C ASN A 70 -10.60 -9.03 -3.94
N ALA A 71 -10.45 -9.94 -4.91
CA ALA A 71 -10.26 -11.37 -4.67
C ALA A 71 -8.92 -11.65 -3.98
N PHE A 72 -7.84 -10.99 -4.40
CA PHE A 72 -6.53 -11.08 -3.78
C PHE A 72 -6.58 -10.62 -2.32
N GLU A 73 -7.13 -9.44 -2.04
CA GLU A 73 -7.28 -8.92 -0.68
C GLU A 73 -8.17 -9.84 0.17
N LYS A 74 -9.27 -10.33 -0.39
CA LYS A 74 -10.13 -11.31 0.30
C LYS A 74 -9.39 -12.60 0.63
N HIS A 75 -8.59 -13.11 -0.31
CA HIS A 75 -7.79 -14.31 -0.10
C HIS A 75 -6.83 -14.15 1.08
N ILE A 76 -6.01 -13.10 1.08
CA ILE A 76 -5.01 -12.90 2.12
C ILE A 76 -5.64 -12.61 3.48
N THR A 77 -6.74 -11.84 3.54
CA THR A 77 -7.43 -11.55 4.80
C THR A 77 -8.11 -12.77 5.39
N THR A 78 -8.70 -13.64 4.57
CA THR A 78 -9.27 -14.93 5.01
C THR A 78 -8.19 -15.85 5.60
N ASN A 79 -6.92 -15.67 5.20
CA ASN A 79 -5.78 -16.42 5.72
C ASN A 79 -5.03 -15.71 6.86
N GLY A 80 -5.64 -14.68 7.46
CA GLY A 80 -5.18 -14.04 8.70
C GLY A 80 -4.29 -12.82 8.50
N VAL A 81 -4.18 -12.27 7.29
CA VAL A 81 -3.50 -10.99 7.06
C VAL A 81 -4.48 -9.85 7.36
N ILE A 82 -4.05 -8.88 8.16
CA ILE A 82 -4.80 -7.64 8.38
C ILE A 82 -4.37 -6.64 7.32
N VAL A 83 -5.30 -6.20 6.47
CA VAL A 83 -5.05 -5.22 5.41
C VAL A 83 -5.64 -3.87 5.83
N ILE A 84 -4.78 -2.86 5.94
CA ILE A 84 -5.17 -1.47 6.25
C ILE A 84 -4.69 -0.61 5.08
N LYS A 85 -5.62 0.07 4.41
CA LYS A 85 -5.32 0.88 3.22
C LYS A 85 -5.49 2.36 3.51
N PHE A 86 -4.49 3.15 3.17
CA PHE A 86 -4.50 4.60 3.36
C PHE A 86 -4.40 5.34 2.02
N PHE A 87 -5.36 6.19 1.75
CA PHE A 87 -5.27 7.18 0.69
C PHE A 87 -4.89 8.53 1.31
N LEU A 88 -3.68 9.00 1.03
CA LEU A 88 -3.20 10.29 1.49
C LEU A 88 -3.72 11.39 0.56
N HIS A 89 -4.89 11.93 0.88
CA HIS A 89 -5.56 12.95 0.07
C HIS A 89 -4.87 14.30 0.25
N LEU A 90 -4.04 14.64 -0.72
CA LEU A 90 -3.31 15.89 -0.81
C LEU A 90 -4.08 16.87 -1.70
N SER A 91 -4.18 18.15 -1.32
CA SER A 91 -4.73 19.16 -2.21
C SER A 91 -3.81 19.50 -3.38
N LYS A 92 -4.41 19.93 -4.50
CA LYS A 92 -3.66 20.39 -5.68
C LYS A 92 -2.72 21.55 -5.33
N GLU A 93 -3.14 22.42 -4.41
CA GLU A 93 -2.33 23.56 -3.95
C GLU A 93 -1.16 23.11 -3.08
N GLU A 94 -1.36 22.24 -2.10
CA GLU A 94 -0.23 21.75 -1.28
C GLU A 94 0.76 20.94 -2.13
N GLN A 95 0.31 20.19 -3.15
CA GLN A 95 1.21 19.53 -4.09
C GLN A 95 2.08 20.57 -4.81
N ARG A 96 1.48 21.68 -5.29
CA ARG A 96 2.21 22.80 -5.93
C ARG A 96 3.28 23.36 -4.99
N GLN A 97 2.92 23.62 -3.75
CA GLN A 97 3.85 24.13 -2.75
C GLN A 97 4.99 23.14 -2.46
N ARG A 98 4.71 21.85 -2.45
CA ARG A 98 5.76 20.82 -2.26
C ARG A 98 6.71 20.73 -3.45
N LEU A 99 6.21 20.90 -4.67
CA LEU A 99 7.06 20.93 -5.87
C LEU A 99 7.92 22.20 -5.90
N LEU A 100 7.36 23.37 -5.58
CA LEU A 100 8.13 24.61 -5.48
C LEU A 100 9.26 24.49 -4.43
N ARG A 101 8.99 23.98 -3.23
CA ARG A 101 10.02 23.75 -2.21
C ARG A 101 11.15 22.81 -2.68
N ARG A 102 10.88 21.87 -3.59
CA ARG A 102 11.91 21.03 -4.19
C ARG A 102 12.84 21.83 -5.10
N LEU A 103 12.29 22.80 -5.84
CA LEU A 103 13.05 23.65 -6.75
C LEU A 103 13.84 24.75 -6.00
N GLU A 104 13.24 25.34 -4.97
CA GLU A 104 13.82 26.43 -4.18
C GLU A 104 14.90 25.96 -3.21
N THR A 105 14.94 24.69 -2.86
CA THR A 105 15.89 24.13 -1.89
C THR A 105 16.90 23.24 -2.61
N GLU A 106 18.12 23.71 -2.81
CA GLU A 106 19.18 23.05 -3.57
C GLU A 106 19.37 21.57 -3.21
N LYS A 107 19.45 21.24 -1.92
CA LYS A 107 19.56 19.83 -1.45
C LYS A 107 18.36 18.95 -1.80
N HIS A 108 17.25 19.50 -2.30
CA HIS A 108 16.06 18.78 -2.72
C HIS A 108 15.88 18.72 -4.23
N ASN A 109 16.66 19.47 -5.02
CA ASN A 109 16.50 19.58 -6.48
C ASN A 109 16.60 18.21 -7.17
N TRP A 110 17.45 17.32 -6.66
CA TRP A 110 17.59 15.96 -7.19
C TRP A 110 16.30 15.11 -7.13
N LYS A 111 15.29 15.53 -6.35
CA LYS A 111 13.98 14.87 -6.24
C LYS A 111 12.97 15.37 -7.26
N PHE A 112 13.28 16.46 -7.96
CA PHE A 112 12.38 17.04 -8.96
C PHE A 112 12.60 16.35 -10.31
N SER A 113 11.48 16.06 -10.99
CA SER A 113 11.50 15.61 -12.38
C SER A 113 10.59 16.51 -13.23
N PRO A 114 11.00 16.87 -14.46
CA PRO A 114 10.09 17.55 -15.40
C PRO A 114 8.78 16.78 -15.62
N GLY A 115 8.82 15.45 -15.54
CA GLY A 115 7.61 14.59 -15.59
C GLY A 115 6.61 14.90 -14.49
N ASP A 116 7.04 15.39 -13.31
CA ASP A 116 6.13 15.81 -12.24
C ASP A 116 5.14 16.89 -12.68
N LEU A 117 5.53 17.75 -13.63
CA LEU A 117 4.66 18.80 -14.17
C LEU A 117 3.64 18.23 -15.14
N ALA A 118 4.07 17.35 -16.05
CA ALA A 118 3.17 16.68 -16.99
C ALA A 118 2.10 15.84 -16.25
N GLU A 119 2.52 15.06 -15.24
CA GLU A 119 1.57 14.30 -14.41
C GLU A 119 0.61 15.21 -13.64
N ARG A 120 1.07 16.38 -13.20
CA ARG A 120 0.22 17.36 -12.53
C ARG A 120 -0.88 17.95 -13.43
N GLU A 121 -0.65 18.04 -14.73
CA GLU A 121 -1.67 18.48 -15.70
C GLU A 121 -2.84 17.48 -15.76
N LEU A 122 -2.59 16.21 -15.45
CA LEU A 122 -3.58 15.14 -15.41
C LEU A 122 -4.29 15.02 -14.04
N TRP A 123 -4.19 16.04 -13.17
CA TRP A 123 -4.71 16.03 -11.80
C TRP A 123 -6.15 15.52 -11.70
N ASP A 124 -7.03 16.06 -12.51
CA ASP A 124 -8.48 15.75 -12.42
C ASP A 124 -8.71 14.28 -12.84
N LYS A 125 -8.03 13.79 -13.86
CA LYS A 125 -8.07 12.38 -14.27
C LYS A 125 -7.58 11.44 -13.16
N TYR A 126 -6.54 11.85 -12.42
CA TYR A 126 -6.09 11.10 -11.22
C TYR A 126 -7.15 11.08 -10.12
N GLN A 127 -7.84 12.21 -9.87
CA GLN A 127 -8.89 12.25 -8.84
C GLN A 127 -10.06 11.32 -9.19
N ASP A 128 -10.50 11.31 -10.45
CA ASP A 128 -11.54 10.39 -10.93
C ASP A 128 -11.12 8.92 -10.75
N CYS A 129 -9.85 8.61 -11.05
CA CYS A 129 -9.32 7.25 -10.84
C CYS A 129 -9.26 6.87 -9.35
N TYR A 130 -8.89 7.81 -8.47
CA TYR A 130 -8.91 7.56 -7.02
C TYR A 130 -10.33 7.34 -6.50
N GLU A 131 -11.31 8.14 -6.95
CA GLU A 131 -12.72 7.95 -6.58
C GLU A 131 -13.22 6.57 -6.99
N ASP A 132 -12.92 6.14 -8.22
CA ASP A 132 -13.23 4.80 -8.71
C ASP A 132 -12.60 3.70 -7.83
N ILE A 133 -11.33 3.82 -7.50
CA ILE A 133 -10.59 2.87 -6.66
C ILE A 133 -11.27 2.76 -5.29
N LEU A 134 -11.50 3.88 -4.64
CA LEU A 134 -12.09 3.93 -3.30
C LEU A 134 -13.49 3.27 -3.30
N ASN A 135 -14.33 3.62 -4.26
CA ASN A 135 -15.70 3.10 -4.35
C ASN A 135 -15.75 1.60 -4.69
N LYS A 136 -14.89 1.13 -5.61
CA LYS A 136 -14.92 -0.24 -6.11
C LYS A 136 -14.19 -1.23 -5.19
N THR A 137 -13.22 -0.76 -4.40
CA THR A 137 -12.32 -1.65 -3.64
C THR A 137 -12.34 -1.43 -2.13
N SER A 138 -13.12 -0.47 -1.59
CA SER A 138 -13.31 -0.40 -0.15
C SER A 138 -14.27 -1.49 0.30
N LYS A 139 -13.72 -2.57 0.88
CA LYS A 139 -14.48 -3.73 1.35
C LYS A 139 -14.33 -3.85 2.87
N GLU A 140 -15.30 -4.48 3.52
CA GLU A 140 -15.30 -4.68 4.98
C GLU A 140 -13.99 -5.34 5.48
N HIS A 141 -13.48 -6.32 4.74
CA HIS A 141 -12.24 -7.05 5.07
C HIS A 141 -10.96 -6.28 4.73
N ALA A 142 -11.04 -5.22 3.92
CA ALA A 142 -9.90 -4.39 3.51
C ALA A 142 -10.40 -2.96 3.20
N PRO A 143 -10.75 -2.17 4.22
CA PRO A 143 -11.30 -0.83 4.03
C PRO A 143 -10.21 0.18 3.64
N TRP A 144 -10.62 1.21 2.90
CA TRP A 144 -9.82 2.41 2.68
C TRP A 144 -10.08 3.46 3.76
N PHE A 145 -9.01 4.08 4.22
CA PHE A 145 -9.04 5.26 5.08
C PHE A 145 -8.50 6.46 4.29
N VAL A 146 -9.36 7.46 4.09
CA VAL A 146 -8.99 8.71 3.41
C VAL A 146 -8.40 9.67 4.44
N ILE A 147 -7.14 10.01 4.29
CA ILE A 147 -6.36 10.81 5.24
C ILE A 147 -6.10 12.20 4.68
N PRO A 148 -6.55 13.29 5.32
CA PRO A 148 -6.16 14.64 4.93
C PRO A 148 -4.63 14.79 5.05
N ALA A 149 -3.94 15.06 3.93
CA ALA A 149 -2.47 14.97 3.88
C ALA A 149 -1.73 16.30 3.68
N ASP A 150 -2.45 17.42 3.67
CA ASP A 150 -1.84 18.74 3.57
C ASP A 150 -0.98 19.04 4.79
N ASN A 151 -1.49 18.77 5.99
CA ASN A 151 -0.70 18.86 7.21
C ASN A 151 -0.11 17.48 7.56
N LYS A 152 1.24 17.39 7.51
CA LYS A 152 1.96 16.13 7.72
C LYS A 152 1.81 15.57 9.14
N GLU A 153 1.76 16.43 10.15
CA GLU A 153 1.67 15.99 11.56
C GLU A 153 0.28 15.41 11.83
N THR A 154 -0.76 16.10 11.37
CA THR A 154 -2.13 15.62 11.45
C THR A 154 -2.31 14.30 10.70
N ALA A 155 -1.79 14.20 9.47
CA ALA A 155 -1.85 12.96 8.70
C ALA A 155 -1.16 11.79 9.41
N ARG A 156 0.03 12.01 9.97
CA ARG A 156 0.77 10.99 10.73
C ARG A 156 0.01 10.54 11.97
N TYR A 157 -0.59 11.50 12.70
CA TYR A 157 -1.39 11.19 13.87
C TYR A 157 -2.60 10.32 13.51
N ILE A 158 -3.36 10.69 12.46
CA ILE A 158 -4.53 9.94 12.03
C ILE A 158 -4.13 8.52 11.59
N VAL A 159 -3.07 8.39 10.78
CA VAL A 159 -2.57 7.08 10.34
C VAL A 159 -2.18 6.22 11.55
N ALA A 160 -1.38 6.75 12.48
CA ALA A 160 -0.96 6.02 13.67
C ALA A 160 -2.15 5.61 14.55
N LYS A 161 -3.11 6.52 14.75
CA LYS A 161 -4.33 6.26 15.52
C LYS A 161 -5.18 5.17 14.86
N THR A 162 -5.37 5.23 13.54
CA THR A 162 -6.12 4.21 12.80
C THR A 162 -5.46 2.83 12.92
N ILE A 163 -4.13 2.76 12.77
CA ILE A 163 -3.39 1.50 12.95
C ILE A 163 -3.60 0.94 14.35
N LEU A 164 -3.48 1.80 15.38
CA LEU A 164 -3.67 1.39 16.77
C LEU A 164 -5.10 0.88 17.00
N ASP A 165 -6.10 1.57 16.47
CA ASP A 165 -7.51 1.19 16.64
C ASP A 165 -7.82 -0.13 15.93
N GLU A 166 -7.25 -0.35 14.74
CA GLU A 166 -7.38 -1.63 14.03
C GLU A 166 -6.70 -2.78 14.79
N LEU A 167 -5.49 -2.55 15.30
CA LEU A 167 -4.76 -3.57 16.05
C LEU A 167 -5.43 -3.90 17.39
N ASN A 168 -6.04 -2.93 18.06
CA ASN A 168 -6.75 -3.15 19.32
C ASN A 168 -8.01 -4.05 19.20
N LYS A 169 -8.44 -4.38 17.96
CA LYS A 169 -9.51 -5.35 17.71
C LYS A 169 -9.04 -6.79 17.90
N TYR A 170 -7.72 -7.01 18.07
CA TYR A 170 -7.10 -8.32 18.17
C TYR A 170 -6.40 -8.46 19.51
N GLU A 171 -6.43 -9.67 20.08
CA GLU A 171 -5.68 -10.00 21.29
C GLU A 171 -4.27 -10.44 20.90
N PHE A 172 -3.27 -9.63 21.25
CA PHE A 172 -1.86 -9.96 21.06
C PHE A 172 -1.25 -10.43 22.36
N HIS A 173 -0.62 -11.59 22.33
CA HIS A 173 0.09 -12.17 23.47
C HIS A 173 1.55 -12.37 23.12
N TYR A 174 2.42 -12.28 24.13
CA TYR A 174 3.79 -12.73 23.96
C TYR A 174 3.81 -14.22 23.71
N PRO A 175 4.76 -14.74 22.89
CA PRO A 175 4.93 -16.18 22.72
C PRO A 175 5.11 -16.85 24.08
N GLU A 176 4.42 -17.96 24.28
CA GLU A 176 4.61 -18.77 25.47
C GLU A 176 6.01 -19.41 25.45
N LEU A 177 6.67 -19.40 26.61
CA LEU A 177 7.91 -20.15 26.79
C LEU A 177 7.61 -21.64 26.85
N GLU A 178 8.50 -22.44 26.27
CA GLU A 178 8.46 -23.87 26.47
C GLU A 178 8.46 -24.17 27.99
N GLU A 179 7.61 -25.09 28.45
CA GLU A 179 7.48 -25.44 29.88
C GLU A 179 8.84 -25.73 30.51
N LYS A 180 9.70 -26.46 29.83
CA LYS A 180 11.04 -26.79 30.29
C LYS A 180 11.93 -25.56 30.55
N ILE A 181 11.76 -24.48 29.78
CA ILE A 181 12.48 -23.20 30.00
C ILE A 181 11.83 -22.44 31.14
N LYS A 182 10.50 -22.42 31.18
CA LYS A 182 9.70 -21.72 32.18
C LYS A 182 9.99 -22.25 33.60
N ASP A 183 10.07 -23.59 33.75
CA ASP A 183 10.38 -24.23 35.03
C ASP A 183 11.79 -23.95 35.53
N ASN A 184 12.73 -23.68 34.62
CA ASN A 184 14.13 -23.43 34.96
C ASN A 184 14.53 -21.94 34.93
N ILE A 185 13.61 -21.02 34.73
CA ILE A 185 13.90 -19.59 34.61
C ILE A 185 14.66 -19.04 35.82
N LYS A 186 14.28 -19.47 37.01
CA LYS A 186 14.92 -19.04 38.26
C LYS A 186 16.37 -19.53 38.34
N MET A 187 16.60 -20.77 37.98
CA MET A 187 17.94 -21.35 37.92
C MET A 187 18.86 -20.60 36.94
N TYR A 188 18.34 -20.24 35.74
CA TYR A 188 19.10 -19.47 34.75
C TYR A 188 19.39 -18.04 35.25
N HIS A 189 18.42 -17.40 35.88
CA HIS A 189 18.59 -16.09 36.50
C HIS A 189 19.70 -16.12 37.58
N ASP A 190 19.61 -17.07 38.53
CA ASP A 190 20.57 -17.20 39.64
C ASP A 190 21.99 -17.48 39.10
N LYS A 191 22.11 -18.31 38.05
CA LYS A 191 23.40 -18.59 37.42
C LYS A 191 24.03 -17.34 36.80
N LEU A 192 23.26 -16.56 36.03
CA LEU A 192 23.74 -15.31 35.45
C LEU A 192 24.08 -14.24 36.49
N SER A 193 23.29 -14.17 37.59
CA SER A 193 23.50 -13.22 38.64
C SER A 193 24.76 -13.52 39.51
N SER A 194 25.24 -14.77 39.48
CA SER A 194 26.46 -15.24 40.19
C SER A 194 27.73 -15.04 39.38
N GLU A 195 27.65 -14.72 38.09
CA GLU A 195 28.83 -14.39 37.28
C GLU A 195 29.39 -13.03 37.70
N LYS A 196 30.69 -12.97 37.98
CA LYS A 196 31.40 -11.74 38.43
C LYS A 196 32.04 -11.04 37.24
#